data_4c830c762b0bb6a4a452b16dc68876d4
#
_entry.id   4c830c762b0bb6a4a452b16dc68876d4
#
_cell.length_a   1.000
_cell.length_b   1.000
_cell.length_c   1.000
_cell.angle_alpha   90.00
_cell.angle_beta   90.00
_cell.angle_gamma   90.00
#
_symmetry.space_group_name_H-M   'P 1'
#
loop_
_entity.id
_entity.type
_entity.pdbx_description
1 polymer ?
#
loop_
_entity_poly.entity_id
_entity_poly.type
_entity_poly.pdbx_seq_one_letter_code
_entity_poly.pdbx_strand_id
1 'polypeptide(L)'
;MTNRLILFDFDETYYKHRTNQADIPYLKEMESLLQNITAKNNVITAILTGSTIESVLKKMSKVNMSYKPQHIFSDLSSKMFTWNNCEYIESDEYKNEVLIEPFLLEDILDILKHVSSKHKVEFIPQRIFRENETLYNFYLYSSGDTHLDKTILEDLSQYSKTRDYTMTFNRCNPLAGDPENAYDINFTPKNAGKLYATKFLMNKYGVPKELIIGFGDSGNDEAFLSYLDHAMIMSNSQDEEMKSKFKNTKYPYYKGIYTHVREFIEYE
;
A
#
# COMPACT_ATOMS: atom_id res chain seq x y z
N MET A 1 -10.48 2.32 27.47
CA MET A 1 -9.46 1.42 26.88
C MET A 1 -8.90 2.13 25.67
N THR A 2 -7.58 2.16 25.52
CA THR A 2 -6.94 2.82 24.38
C THR A 2 -7.05 1.93 23.13
N ASN A 3 -7.36 2.51 21.98
CA ASN A 3 -7.42 1.76 20.73
C ASN A 3 -6.02 1.28 20.32
N ARG A 4 -5.95 0.18 19.57
CA ARG A 4 -4.74 -0.32 18.89
C ARG A 4 -4.96 -0.38 17.38
N LEU A 5 -3.91 -0.21 16.60
CA LEU A 5 -3.95 -0.37 15.15
C LEU A 5 -3.10 -1.56 14.71
N ILE A 6 -3.64 -2.35 13.78
CA ILE A 6 -2.91 -3.39 13.08
C ILE A 6 -3.00 -3.09 11.59
N LEU A 7 -1.86 -2.78 10.99
CA LEU A 7 -1.76 -2.31 9.62
C LEU A 7 -1.05 -3.36 8.77
N PHE A 8 -1.63 -3.68 7.62
CA PHE A 8 -1.10 -4.66 6.70
C PHE A 8 -0.89 -4.04 5.33
N ASP A 9 0.26 -4.27 4.71
CA ASP A 9 0.27 -4.34 3.26
C ASP A 9 -0.60 -5.52 2.78
N PHE A 10 -0.98 -5.53 1.51
CA PHE A 10 -1.91 -6.55 1.01
C PHE A 10 -1.21 -7.67 0.26
N ASP A 11 -0.61 -7.38 -0.89
CA ASP A 11 -0.06 -8.38 -1.77
C ASP A 11 1.24 -8.97 -1.19
N GLU A 12 1.37 -10.31 -1.12
CA GLU A 12 2.49 -11.03 -0.50
C GLU A 12 2.70 -10.76 1.01
N THR A 13 1.80 -9.97 1.63
CA THR A 13 1.74 -9.74 3.09
C THR A 13 0.48 -10.37 3.67
N TYR A 14 -0.68 -9.68 3.57
CA TYR A 14 -1.99 -10.19 4.05
C TYR A 14 -2.60 -11.19 3.08
N TYR A 15 -2.31 -11.09 1.78
CA TYR A 15 -2.77 -11.98 0.73
C TYR A 15 -1.60 -12.72 0.08
N LYS A 16 -1.66 -14.06 0.06
CA LYS A 16 -0.71 -14.92 -0.64
C LYS A 16 -1.24 -15.24 -2.04
N HIS A 17 -0.55 -14.81 -3.10
CA HIS A 17 -1.01 -14.99 -4.49
C HIS A 17 -1.19 -16.46 -4.89
N ARG A 18 -0.37 -17.35 -4.37
CA ARG A 18 -0.43 -18.80 -4.63
C ARG A 18 -0.87 -19.57 -3.39
N THR A 19 -1.97 -19.11 -2.76
CA THR A 19 -2.58 -19.82 -1.64
C THR A 19 -3.00 -21.22 -2.06
N ASN A 20 -2.62 -22.23 -1.30
CA ASN A 20 -2.93 -23.63 -1.53
C ASN A 20 -3.63 -24.26 -0.31
N GLN A 21 -4.00 -25.54 -0.40
CA GLN A 21 -4.73 -26.24 0.66
C GLN A 21 -4.01 -26.25 2.02
N ALA A 22 -2.67 -26.29 2.03
CA ALA A 22 -1.89 -26.27 3.27
C ALA A 22 -1.87 -24.89 3.97
N ASP A 23 -2.19 -23.83 3.25
CA ASP A 23 -2.26 -22.47 3.80
C ASP A 23 -3.60 -22.19 4.51
N ILE A 24 -4.66 -22.89 4.12
CA ILE A 24 -6.03 -22.61 4.59
C ILE A 24 -6.18 -22.69 6.11
N PRO A 25 -5.59 -23.67 6.84
CA PRO A 25 -5.67 -23.69 8.29
C PRO A 25 -5.07 -22.41 8.92
N TYR A 26 -3.90 -21.96 8.46
CA TYR A 26 -3.22 -20.75 8.97
C TYR A 26 -4.01 -19.47 8.65
N LEU A 27 -4.62 -19.40 7.47
CA LEU A 27 -5.53 -18.31 7.10
C LEU A 27 -6.71 -18.26 8.10
N LYS A 28 -7.35 -19.40 8.39
CA LYS A 28 -8.49 -19.45 9.30
C LYS A 28 -8.11 -19.13 10.75
N GLU A 29 -6.93 -19.56 11.20
CA GLU A 29 -6.41 -19.21 12.53
C GLU A 29 -6.17 -17.69 12.64
N MET A 30 -5.53 -17.09 11.63
CA MET A 30 -5.32 -15.64 11.57
C MET A 30 -6.64 -14.88 11.58
N GLU A 31 -7.59 -15.25 10.71
CA GLU A 31 -8.92 -14.62 10.65
C GLU A 31 -9.67 -14.73 11.97
N SER A 32 -9.64 -15.89 12.62
CA SER A 32 -10.29 -16.10 13.92
C SER A 32 -9.66 -15.23 15.02
N LEU A 33 -8.33 -15.10 15.02
CA LEU A 33 -7.64 -14.19 15.94
C LEU A 33 -8.10 -12.74 15.70
N LEU A 34 -8.01 -12.25 14.46
CA LEU A 34 -8.38 -10.88 14.12
C LEU A 34 -9.84 -10.58 14.48
N GLN A 35 -10.75 -11.51 14.19
CA GLN A 35 -12.17 -11.39 14.54
C GLN A 35 -12.40 -11.29 16.05
N ASN A 36 -11.67 -12.10 16.82
CA ASN A 36 -11.80 -12.12 18.29
C ASN A 36 -11.26 -10.83 18.92
N ILE A 37 -10.09 -10.35 18.49
CA ILE A 37 -9.47 -9.16 19.07
C ILE A 37 -10.19 -7.87 18.68
N THR A 38 -10.69 -7.76 17.44
CA THR A 38 -11.47 -6.59 17.00
C THR A 38 -12.81 -6.49 17.72
N ALA A 39 -13.43 -7.63 18.05
CA ALA A 39 -14.68 -7.66 18.80
C ALA A 39 -14.53 -7.31 20.31
N LYS A 40 -13.36 -7.56 20.90
CA LYS A 40 -13.17 -7.50 22.35
C LYS A 40 -12.24 -6.37 22.84
N ASN A 41 -11.26 -5.96 22.04
CA ASN A 41 -10.08 -5.23 22.54
C ASN A 41 -9.91 -3.83 21.93
N ASN A 42 -10.93 -3.21 21.36
CA ASN A 42 -10.79 -1.92 20.64
C ASN A 42 -9.64 -1.92 19.61
N VAL A 43 -9.45 -3.03 18.93
CA VAL A 43 -8.45 -3.17 17.88
C VAL A 43 -9.06 -2.79 16.54
N ILE A 44 -8.39 -1.94 15.81
CA ILE A 44 -8.75 -1.49 14.47
C ILE A 44 -7.75 -2.09 13.50
N THR A 45 -8.24 -2.69 12.42
CA THR A 45 -7.40 -3.26 11.38
C THR A 45 -7.54 -2.50 10.07
N ALA A 46 -6.44 -2.31 9.37
CA ALA A 46 -6.48 -1.71 8.04
C ALA A 46 -5.49 -2.38 7.07
N ILE A 47 -5.92 -2.48 5.82
CA ILE A 47 -5.08 -2.82 4.66
C ILE A 47 -4.62 -1.52 4.00
N LEU A 48 -3.33 -1.42 3.67
CA LEU A 48 -2.69 -0.30 2.97
C LEU A 48 -2.08 -0.85 1.68
N THR A 49 -2.68 -0.58 0.50
CA THR A 49 -2.26 -1.25 -0.73
C THR A 49 -2.16 -0.31 -1.95
N GLY A 50 -1.34 -0.73 -2.92
CA GLY A 50 -1.33 -0.14 -4.25
C GLY A 50 -2.49 -0.60 -5.13
N SER A 51 -3.11 -1.74 -4.82
CA SER A 51 -4.21 -2.33 -5.60
C SER A 51 -5.51 -1.52 -5.47
N THR A 52 -6.38 -1.57 -6.49
CA THR A 52 -7.75 -1.02 -6.42
C THR A 52 -8.61 -1.84 -5.46
N ILE A 53 -9.68 -1.22 -4.93
CA ILE A 53 -10.61 -1.91 -4.02
C ILE A 53 -11.22 -3.16 -4.66
N GLU A 54 -11.58 -3.10 -5.94
CA GLU A 54 -12.17 -4.24 -6.68
C GLU A 54 -11.17 -5.40 -6.77
N SER A 55 -9.89 -5.08 -7.02
CA SER A 55 -8.80 -6.08 -7.05
C SER A 55 -8.63 -6.74 -5.69
N VAL A 56 -8.62 -5.97 -4.61
CA VAL A 56 -8.53 -6.48 -3.23
C VAL A 56 -9.70 -7.43 -2.94
N LEU A 57 -10.93 -6.99 -3.15
CA LEU A 57 -12.12 -7.78 -2.86
C LEU A 57 -12.19 -9.06 -3.69
N LYS A 58 -11.83 -8.99 -4.98
CA LYS A 58 -11.73 -10.16 -5.86
C LYS A 58 -10.70 -11.17 -5.36
N LYS A 59 -9.52 -10.71 -4.96
CA LYS A 59 -8.45 -11.56 -4.40
C LYS A 59 -8.88 -12.21 -3.08
N MET A 60 -9.48 -11.45 -2.17
CA MET A 60 -10.03 -11.97 -0.91
C MET A 60 -11.10 -13.04 -1.14
N SER A 61 -12.02 -12.80 -2.09
CA SER A 61 -13.06 -13.76 -2.46
C SER A 61 -12.48 -15.04 -3.04
N LYS A 62 -11.43 -14.96 -3.86
CA LYS A 62 -10.79 -16.11 -4.50
C LYS A 62 -10.28 -17.17 -3.51
N VAL A 63 -9.85 -16.76 -2.33
CA VAL A 63 -9.35 -17.66 -1.27
C VAL A 63 -10.34 -17.79 -0.09
N ASN A 64 -11.58 -17.33 -0.27
CA ASN A 64 -12.64 -17.38 0.73
C ASN A 64 -12.23 -16.73 2.08
N MET A 65 -11.59 -15.55 2.02
CA MET A 65 -11.35 -14.74 3.21
C MET A 65 -12.68 -14.27 3.81
N SER A 66 -12.91 -14.61 5.06
CA SER A 66 -14.16 -14.30 5.79
C SER A 66 -14.01 -13.04 6.64
N TYR A 67 -12.84 -12.80 7.21
CA TYR A 67 -12.57 -11.60 8.00
C TYR A 67 -12.53 -10.35 7.10
N LYS A 68 -13.20 -9.30 7.57
CA LYS A 68 -13.24 -7.99 6.90
C LYS A 68 -12.48 -6.97 7.73
N PRO A 69 -11.26 -6.55 7.32
CA PRO A 69 -10.58 -5.42 7.96
C PRO A 69 -11.49 -4.20 8.02
N GLN A 70 -11.40 -3.42 9.08
CA GLN A 70 -12.28 -2.25 9.26
C GLN A 70 -12.06 -1.21 8.17
N HIS A 71 -10.82 -1.05 7.71
CA HIS A 71 -10.48 -0.14 6.63
C HIS A 71 -9.65 -0.82 5.56
N ILE A 72 -9.85 -0.38 4.32
CA ILE A 72 -8.97 -0.70 3.18
C ILE A 72 -8.59 0.64 2.54
N PHE A 73 -7.28 0.91 2.48
CA PHE A 73 -6.72 2.00 1.71
C PHE A 73 -6.21 1.45 0.39
N SER A 74 -6.87 1.80 -0.70
CA SER A 74 -6.57 1.35 -2.07
C SER A 74 -5.89 2.43 -2.91
N ASP A 75 -5.55 2.11 -4.15
CA ASP A 75 -5.01 3.05 -5.13
C ASP A 75 -3.79 3.81 -4.58
N LEU A 76 -2.74 3.07 -4.19
CA LEU A 76 -1.56 3.59 -3.49
C LEU A 76 -1.90 4.30 -2.16
N SER A 77 -2.93 3.80 -1.48
CA SER A 77 -3.48 4.39 -0.25
C SER A 77 -3.95 5.84 -0.43
N SER A 78 -4.43 6.19 -1.61
CA SER A 78 -5.03 7.50 -1.89
C SER A 78 -6.55 7.52 -1.67
N LYS A 79 -7.19 6.35 -1.56
CA LYS A 79 -8.61 6.17 -1.22
C LYS A 79 -8.76 5.32 0.02
N MET A 80 -9.73 5.62 0.85
CA MET A 80 -10.06 4.85 2.05
C MET A 80 -11.48 4.32 1.95
N PHE A 81 -11.65 3.04 2.21
CA PHE A 81 -12.95 2.37 2.30
C PHE A 81 -13.15 1.82 3.70
N THR A 82 -14.34 1.99 4.25
CA THR A 82 -14.71 1.53 5.60
C THR A 82 -15.79 0.47 5.52
N TRP A 83 -15.60 -0.64 6.23
CA TRP A 83 -16.59 -1.72 6.35
C TRP A 83 -17.76 -1.29 7.22
N ASN A 84 -18.99 -1.33 6.69
CA ASN A 84 -20.21 -0.95 7.39
C ASN A 84 -21.07 -2.15 7.85
N ASN A 85 -20.49 -3.35 7.93
CA ASN A 85 -21.12 -4.65 8.17
C ASN A 85 -21.88 -5.26 6.97
N CYS A 86 -21.89 -4.60 5.83
CA CYS A 86 -22.51 -5.09 4.60
C CYS A 86 -21.55 -4.98 3.42
N GLU A 87 -20.96 -3.80 3.23
CA GLU A 87 -20.06 -3.46 2.13
C GLU A 87 -19.00 -2.45 2.55
N TYR A 88 -18.00 -2.26 1.72
CA TYR A 88 -17.00 -1.20 1.88
C TYR A 88 -17.51 0.09 1.23
N ILE A 89 -17.59 1.17 2.02
CA ILE A 89 -18.01 2.49 1.56
C ILE A 89 -16.80 3.41 1.55
N GLU A 90 -16.61 4.15 0.46
CA GLU A 90 -15.56 5.17 0.34
C GLU A 90 -15.75 6.28 1.37
N SER A 91 -14.65 6.74 1.97
CA SER A 91 -14.65 7.76 3.02
C SER A 91 -14.49 9.16 2.42
N ASP A 92 -15.53 9.96 2.46
CA ASP A 92 -15.47 11.38 2.07
C ASP A 92 -14.51 12.17 2.97
N GLU A 93 -14.42 11.83 4.26
CA GLU A 93 -13.47 12.46 5.19
C GLU A 93 -12.03 12.30 4.72
N TYR A 94 -11.63 11.07 4.37
CA TYR A 94 -10.28 10.82 3.88
C TYR A 94 -10.04 11.42 2.49
N LYS A 95 -11.03 11.34 1.61
CA LYS A 95 -10.97 11.97 0.28
C LYS A 95 -10.72 13.47 0.38
N ASN A 96 -11.41 14.17 1.27
CA ASN A 96 -11.22 15.60 1.49
C ASN A 96 -9.84 15.93 2.06
N GLU A 97 -9.28 15.08 2.93
CA GLU A 97 -7.91 15.23 3.44
C GLU A 97 -6.85 15.02 2.35
N VAL A 98 -7.04 14.03 1.49
CA VAL A 98 -6.12 13.73 0.39
C VAL A 98 -6.15 14.84 -0.67
N LEU A 99 -7.33 15.36 -0.99
CA LEU A 99 -7.56 16.39 -2.02
C LEU A 99 -7.66 17.81 -1.45
N ILE A 100 -7.07 18.06 -0.27
CA ILE A 100 -7.06 19.41 0.34
C ILE A 100 -6.38 20.45 -0.57
N GLU A 101 -5.40 20.02 -1.34
CA GLU A 101 -4.77 20.78 -2.40
C GLU A 101 -5.18 20.23 -3.77
N PRO A 102 -5.30 21.09 -4.81
CA PRO A 102 -5.66 20.64 -6.14
C PRO A 102 -4.68 19.58 -6.69
N PHE A 103 -5.20 18.48 -7.18
CA PHE A 103 -4.45 17.44 -7.87
C PHE A 103 -4.94 17.34 -9.32
N LEU A 104 -4.26 18.05 -10.23
CA LEU A 104 -4.75 18.30 -11.58
C LEU A 104 -4.00 17.46 -12.62
N LEU A 105 -4.74 16.78 -13.49
CA LEU A 105 -4.15 16.04 -14.60
C LEU A 105 -3.32 16.95 -15.52
N GLU A 106 -3.76 18.20 -15.72
CA GLU A 106 -3.05 19.17 -16.56
C GLU A 106 -1.62 19.44 -16.06
N ASP A 107 -1.45 19.60 -14.75
CA ASP A 107 -0.13 19.77 -14.14
C ASP A 107 0.76 18.54 -14.35
N ILE A 108 0.20 17.34 -14.22
CA ILE A 108 0.91 16.08 -14.48
C ILE A 108 1.36 16.00 -15.94
N LEU A 109 0.47 16.34 -16.87
CA LEU A 109 0.80 16.35 -18.30
C LEU A 109 1.89 17.37 -18.64
N ASP A 110 1.91 18.53 -17.98
CA ASP A 110 2.98 19.54 -18.12
C ASP A 110 4.31 19.03 -17.60
N ILE A 111 4.35 18.36 -16.43
CA ILE A 111 5.54 17.70 -15.88
C ILE A 111 6.08 16.67 -16.88
N LEU A 112 5.21 15.77 -17.36
CA LEU A 112 5.58 14.73 -18.30
C LEU A 112 6.12 15.32 -19.61
N LYS A 113 5.47 16.34 -20.17
CA LYS A 113 5.90 17.05 -21.38
C LYS A 113 7.28 17.69 -21.20
N HIS A 114 7.54 18.30 -20.05
CA HIS A 114 8.85 18.88 -19.74
C HIS A 114 9.95 17.84 -19.75
N VAL A 115 9.76 16.74 -19.00
CA VAL A 115 10.74 15.65 -18.89
C VAL A 115 10.89 14.92 -20.23
N SER A 116 9.80 14.67 -20.97
CA SER A 116 9.83 14.11 -22.34
C SER A 116 10.69 14.93 -23.29
N SER A 117 10.52 16.25 -23.26
CA SER A 117 11.30 17.16 -24.14
C SER A 117 12.78 17.17 -23.81
N LYS A 118 13.12 17.13 -22.52
CA LYS A 118 14.50 17.14 -22.01
C LYS A 118 15.26 15.85 -22.37
N HIS A 119 14.62 14.70 -22.16
CA HIS A 119 15.25 13.38 -22.28
C HIS A 119 14.89 12.65 -23.58
N LYS A 120 14.00 13.20 -24.42
CA LYS A 120 13.48 12.59 -25.65
C LYS A 120 12.87 11.21 -25.42
N VAL A 121 12.06 11.10 -24.35
CA VAL A 121 11.33 9.88 -23.99
C VAL A 121 9.82 10.13 -24.07
N GLU A 122 9.05 9.05 -24.13
CA GLU A 122 7.59 9.10 -24.14
C GLU A 122 7.03 8.43 -22.90
N PHE A 123 6.02 9.05 -22.27
CA PHE A 123 5.22 8.48 -21.21
C PHE A 123 3.88 8.01 -21.77
N ILE A 124 3.58 6.73 -21.60
CA ILE A 124 2.37 6.10 -22.16
C ILE A 124 1.32 6.00 -21.07
N PRO A 125 0.15 6.65 -21.22
CA PRO A 125 -0.92 6.53 -20.24
C PRO A 125 -1.36 5.09 -20.05
N GLN A 126 -1.56 4.68 -18.79
CA GLN A 126 -2.16 3.38 -18.50
C GLN A 126 -3.66 3.40 -18.81
N ARG A 127 -4.25 2.21 -18.94
CA ARG A 127 -5.63 2.05 -19.42
C ARG A 127 -6.65 2.88 -18.63
N ILE A 128 -6.50 3.00 -17.32
CA ILE A 128 -7.47 3.63 -16.41
C ILE A 128 -7.01 4.98 -15.84
N PHE A 129 -5.95 5.58 -16.38
CA PHE A 129 -5.33 6.76 -15.79
C PHE A 129 -6.26 7.98 -15.65
N ARG A 130 -7.34 8.08 -16.41
CA ARG A 130 -8.33 9.16 -16.34
C ARG A 130 -9.54 8.85 -15.48
N GLU A 131 -9.67 7.62 -14.98
CA GLU A 131 -10.84 7.17 -14.21
C GLU A 131 -10.67 7.39 -12.71
N ASN A 132 -9.51 7.90 -12.29
CA ASN A 132 -9.18 8.06 -10.89
C ASN A 132 -8.77 9.51 -10.59
N GLU A 133 -9.43 10.13 -9.61
CA GLU A 133 -9.18 11.52 -9.22
C GLU A 133 -7.96 11.68 -8.30
N THR A 134 -7.44 10.60 -7.75
CA THR A 134 -6.34 10.59 -6.77
C THR A 134 -5.11 9.83 -7.23
N LEU A 135 -5.12 9.31 -8.48
CA LEU A 135 -4.02 8.54 -9.05
C LEU A 135 -3.98 8.72 -10.56
N TYR A 136 -2.87 9.22 -11.09
CA TYR A 136 -2.59 9.22 -12.53
C TYR A 136 -1.35 8.37 -12.78
N ASN A 137 -1.45 7.40 -13.69
CA ASN A 137 -0.41 6.43 -13.94
C ASN A 137 -0.03 6.30 -15.41
N PHE A 138 1.27 6.05 -15.62
CA PHE A 138 1.89 6.01 -16.95
C PHE A 138 2.96 4.92 -16.97
N TYR A 139 3.27 4.43 -18.19
CA TYR A 139 4.46 3.61 -18.40
C TYR A 139 5.60 4.45 -18.99
N LEU A 140 6.80 4.18 -18.54
CA LEU A 140 8.05 4.61 -19.14
C LEU A 140 8.84 3.37 -19.57
N TYR A 141 9.05 3.17 -20.87
CA TYR A 141 9.92 2.09 -21.33
C TYR A 141 11.37 2.41 -21.01
N SER A 142 12.08 1.41 -20.49
CA SER A 142 13.51 1.53 -20.20
C SER A 142 14.30 1.81 -21.48
N SER A 143 15.23 2.74 -21.40
CA SER A 143 16.20 3.01 -22.47
C SER A 143 17.21 1.88 -22.68
N GLY A 144 17.30 0.93 -21.74
CA GLY A 144 18.39 -0.06 -21.66
C GLY A 144 19.63 0.45 -20.93
N ASP A 145 19.71 1.75 -20.67
CA ASP A 145 20.76 2.37 -19.83
C ASP A 145 20.16 2.73 -18.45
N THR A 146 20.56 1.99 -17.43
CA THR A 146 20.03 2.17 -16.07
C THR A 146 20.39 3.52 -15.45
N HIS A 147 21.51 4.13 -15.87
CA HIS A 147 21.88 5.47 -15.39
C HIS A 147 20.99 6.54 -16.00
N LEU A 148 20.71 6.43 -17.30
CA LEU A 148 19.78 7.35 -17.98
C LEU A 148 18.36 7.20 -17.41
N ASP A 149 17.88 5.96 -17.25
CA ASP A 149 16.55 5.69 -16.66
C ASP A 149 16.44 6.34 -15.26
N LYS A 150 17.48 6.16 -14.43
CA LYS A 150 17.52 6.77 -13.08
C LYS A 150 17.46 8.29 -13.14
N THR A 151 18.22 8.92 -14.05
CA THR A 151 18.23 10.38 -14.24
C THR A 151 16.83 10.90 -14.64
N ILE A 152 16.14 10.20 -15.53
CA ILE A 152 14.77 10.55 -15.96
C ILE A 152 13.80 10.48 -14.78
N LEU A 153 13.87 9.41 -13.98
CA LEU A 153 13.00 9.20 -12.82
C LEU A 153 13.27 10.20 -11.70
N GLU A 154 14.53 10.57 -11.47
CA GLU A 154 14.93 11.62 -10.52
C GLU A 154 14.39 13.00 -10.94
N ASP A 155 14.54 13.37 -12.21
CA ASP A 155 13.98 14.61 -12.75
C ASP A 155 12.45 14.64 -12.58
N LEU A 156 11.78 13.55 -12.93
CA LEU A 156 10.34 13.41 -12.79
C LEU A 156 9.89 13.61 -11.33
N SER A 157 10.61 12.98 -10.39
CA SER A 157 10.37 13.14 -8.95
C SER A 157 10.59 14.58 -8.48
N GLN A 158 11.64 15.23 -8.96
CA GLN A 158 11.95 16.60 -8.59
C GLN A 158 10.87 17.57 -9.08
N TYR A 159 10.44 17.45 -10.35
CA TYR A 159 9.37 18.31 -10.88
C TYR A 159 8.02 18.07 -10.19
N SER A 160 7.70 16.83 -9.85
CA SER A 160 6.47 16.49 -9.11
C SER A 160 6.43 17.19 -7.75
N LYS A 161 7.56 17.23 -7.04
CA LYS A 161 7.67 17.93 -5.75
C LYS A 161 7.44 19.44 -5.85
N THR A 162 7.75 20.08 -6.99
CA THR A 162 7.48 21.52 -7.18
C THR A 162 5.99 21.85 -7.26
N ARG A 163 5.14 20.85 -7.49
CA ARG A 163 3.68 20.96 -7.54
C ARG A 163 3.00 20.30 -6.35
N ASP A 164 3.76 19.96 -5.30
CA ASP A 164 3.28 19.23 -4.12
C ASP A 164 2.62 17.86 -4.46
N TYR A 165 3.10 17.20 -5.51
CA TYR A 165 2.68 15.84 -5.89
C TYR A 165 3.71 14.81 -5.47
N THR A 166 3.24 13.63 -5.08
CA THR A 166 4.08 12.47 -4.86
C THR A 166 4.18 11.66 -6.15
N MET A 167 5.41 11.36 -6.57
CA MET A 167 5.67 10.43 -7.67
C MET A 167 6.38 9.20 -7.13
N THR A 168 5.86 8.04 -7.46
CA THR A 168 6.47 6.74 -7.18
C THR A 168 6.64 5.97 -8.48
N PHE A 169 7.59 5.05 -8.49
CA PHE A 169 7.80 4.16 -9.64
C PHE A 169 8.25 2.77 -9.19
N ASN A 170 7.90 1.79 -10.00
CA ASN A 170 8.36 0.41 -9.84
C ASN A 170 8.72 -0.16 -11.21
N ARG A 171 9.59 -1.20 -11.25
CA ARG A 171 9.71 -2.04 -12.45
C ARG A 171 8.39 -2.76 -12.68
N CYS A 172 7.93 -2.72 -13.92
CA CYS A 172 6.75 -3.46 -14.34
C CYS A 172 6.93 -4.97 -14.13
N ASN A 173 5.82 -5.63 -13.78
CA ASN A 173 5.78 -7.07 -13.61
C ASN A 173 4.97 -7.73 -14.74
N PRO A 174 5.63 -8.34 -15.75
CA PRO A 174 4.93 -8.97 -16.86
C PRO A 174 3.98 -10.12 -16.44
N LEU A 175 4.25 -10.75 -15.28
CA LEU A 175 3.35 -11.77 -14.73
C LEU A 175 2.03 -11.19 -14.21
N ALA A 176 2.01 -9.89 -13.91
CA ALA A 176 0.79 -9.16 -13.57
C ALA A 176 0.05 -8.58 -14.80
N GLY A 177 0.66 -8.68 -15.99
CA GLY A 177 0.11 -8.18 -17.25
C GLY A 177 0.69 -6.84 -17.69
N ASP A 178 1.72 -6.35 -17.01
CA ASP A 178 2.42 -5.12 -17.37
C ASP A 178 3.38 -5.31 -18.55
N PRO A 179 3.79 -4.24 -19.24
CA PRO A 179 4.78 -4.31 -20.29
C PRO A 179 6.14 -4.82 -19.78
N GLU A 180 6.84 -5.59 -20.61
CA GLU A 180 8.25 -5.90 -20.36
C GLU A 180 9.13 -4.63 -20.49
N ASN A 181 10.21 -4.59 -19.72
CA ASN A 181 11.22 -3.53 -19.78
C ASN A 181 10.65 -2.11 -19.62
N ALA A 182 9.65 -1.95 -18.77
CA ALA A 182 9.06 -0.65 -18.45
C ALA A 182 9.07 -0.37 -16.95
N TYR A 183 8.84 0.89 -16.62
CA TYR A 183 8.52 1.36 -15.28
C TYR A 183 7.06 1.75 -15.21
N ASP A 184 6.41 1.38 -14.14
CA ASP A 184 5.10 1.86 -13.72
C ASP A 184 5.31 3.17 -12.94
N ILE A 185 4.85 4.29 -13.50
CA ILE A 185 4.99 5.64 -12.95
C ILE A 185 3.64 6.06 -12.39
N ASN A 186 3.62 6.42 -11.13
CA ASN A 186 2.40 6.80 -10.42
C ASN A 186 2.53 8.18 -9.81
N PHE A 187 1.54 9.04 -10.06
CA PHE A 187 1.39 10.34 -9.42
C PHE A 187 0.19 10.29 -8.48
N THR A 188 0.39 10.74 -7.25
CA THR A 188 -0.66 10.88 -6.24
C THR A 188 -0.58 12.26 -5.59
N PRO A 189 -1.67 12.73 -4.94
CA PRO A 189 -1.61 13.89 -4.08
C PRO A 189 -0.54 13.72 -2.99
N LYS A 190 0.02 14.81 -2.50
CA LYS A 190 1.00 14.82 -1.41
C LYS A 190 0.50 14.09 -0.16
N ASN A 191 -0.79 14.26 0.12
CA ASN A 191 -1.46 13.65 1.26
C ASN A 191 -2.00 12.24 0.94
N ALA A 192 -1.21 11.44 0.23
CA ALA A 192 -1.52 10.03 -0.05
C ALA A 192 -0.36 9.13 0.34
N GLY A 193 -0.57 7.81 0.23
CA GLY A 193 0.44 6.80 0.54
C GLY A 193 0.30 6.18 1.93
N LYS A 194 0.97 5.04 2.12
CA LYS A 194 0.85 4.21 3.33
C LYS A 194 1.20 4.95 4.62
N LEU A 195 2.22 5.81 4.59
CA LEU A 195 2.60 6.62 5.75
C LEU A 195 1.52 7.67 6.09
N TYR A 196 0.94 8.33 5.09
CA TYR A 196 -0.14 9.29 5.32
C TYR A 196 -1.39 8.60 5.89
N ALA A 197 -1.81 7.49 5.28
CA ALA A 197 -2.92 6.66 5.76
C ALA A 197 -2.71 6.21 7.22
N THR A 198 -1.48 5.80 7.57
CA THR A 198 -1.12 5.45 8.95
C THR A 198 -1.33 6.63 9.91
N LYS A 199 -0.80 7.81 9.57
CA LYS A 199 -0.95 9.03 10.40
C LYS A 199 -2.41 9.47 10.50
N PHE A 200 -3.18 9.35 9.42
CA PHE A 200 -4.61 9.64 9.43
C PHE A 200 -5.35 8.75 10.42
N LEU A 201 -5.12 7.43 10.40
CA LEU A 201 -5.73 6.50 11.36
C LEU A 201 -5.30 6.77 12.80
N MET A 202 -4.03 7.10 13.02
CA MET A 202 -3.53 7.50 14.35
C MET A 202 -4.31 8.68 14.90
N ASN A 203 -4.46 9.73 14.11
CA ASN A 203 -5.20 10.93 14.49
C ASN A 203 -6.70 10.64 14.69
N LYS A 204 -7.32 9.94 13.74
CA LYS A 204 -8.74 9.59 13.77
C LYS A 204 -9.14 8.82 15.02
N TYR A 205 -8.29 7.89 15.47
CA TYR A 205 -8.58 7.00 16.60
C TYR A 205 -7.82 7.35 17.88
N GLY A 206 -7.00 8.38 17.87
CA GLY A 206 -6.19 8.79 19.02
C GLY A 206 -5.19 7.70 19.46
N VAL A 207 -4.58 6.98 18.51
CA VAL A 207 -3.68 5.85 18.81
C VAL A 207 -2.23 6.30 18.74
N PRO A 208 -1.45 6.18 19.83
CA PRO A 208 -0.03 6.48 19.81
C PRO A 208 0.77 5.34 19.13
N LYS A 209 2.01 5.62 18.72
CA LYS A 209 2.85 4.70 17.94
C LYS A 209 3.08 3.36 18.61
N GLU A 210 3.23 3.34 19.92
CA GLU A 210 3.49 2.15 20.74
C GLU A 210 2.35 1.12 20.66
N LEU A 211 1.17 1.57 20.26
CA LEU A 211 -0.03 0.75 20.11
C LEU A 211 -0.36 0.43 18.64
N ILE A 212 0.66 0.50 17.78
CA ILE A 212 0.51 0.20 16.34
C ILE A 212 1.52 -0.85 15.93
N ILE A 213 1.06 -1.91 15.28
CA ILE A 213 1.92 -2.87 14.58
C ILE A 213 1.65 -2.82 13.08
N GLY A 214 2.72 -2.81 12.29
CA GLY A 214 2.67 -2.78 10.82
C GLY A 214 3.40 -3.95 10.18
N PHE A 215 2.82 -4.48 9.09
CA PHE A 215 3.38 -5.57 8.30
C PHE A 215 3.50 -5.16 6.84
N GLY A 216 4.66 -5.44 6.23
CA GLY A 216 4.93 -5.21 4.82
C GLY A 216 5.91 -6.23 4.26
N ASP A 217 6.15 -6.21 2.95
CA ASP A 217 7.03 -7.18 2.27
C ASP A 217 8.08 -6.57 1.35
N SER A 218 7.97 -5.29 1.00
CA SER A 218 8.82 -4.67 -0.03
C SER A 218 9.12 -3.19 0.22
N GLY A 219 10.00 -2.60 -0.60
CA GLY A 219 10.48 -1.22 -0.45
C GLY A 219 9.38 -0.15 -0.46
N ASN A 220 8.21 -0.42 -1.05
CA ASN A 220 7.06 0.49 -0.99
C ASN A 220 6.45 0.62 0.42
N ASP A 221 6.83 -0.28 1.35
CA ASP A 221 6.42 -0.27 2.76
C ASP A 221 7.40 0.51 3.65
N GLU A 222 8.59 0.83 3.16
CA GLU A 222 9.68 1.37 3.96
C GLU A 222 9.26 2.61 4.74
N ALA A 223 8.56 3.54 4.09
CA ALA A 223 8.21 4.82 4.70
C ALA A 223 7.26 4.66 5.90
N PHE A 224 6.25 3.77 5.82
CA PHE A 224 5.33 3.58 6.93
C PHE A 224 5.92 2.66 8.01
N LEU A 225 6.68 1.62 7.63
CA LEU A 225 7.35 0.74 8.58
C LEU A 225 8.42 1.48 9.40
N SER A 226 9.24 2.34 8.75
CA SER A 226 10.23 3.17 9.44
C SER A 226 9.62 4.16 10.45
N TYR A 227 8.36 4.49 10.27
CA TYR A 227 7.65 5.39 11.18
C TYR A 227 7.15 4.69 12.45
N LEU A 228 6.94 3.38 12.44
CA LEU A 228 6.35 2.59 13.52
C LEU A 228 7.39 2.00 14.48
N ASP A 229 7.02 1.86 15.75
CA ASP A 229 7.85 1.21 16.75
C ASP A 229 7.78 -0.33 16.63
N HIS A 230 6.64 -0.87 16.19
CA HIS A 230 6.47 -2.30 15.93
C HIS A 230 6.29 -2.55 14.43
N ALA A 231 7.39 -2.45 13.69
CA ALA A 231 7.46 -2.72 12.25
C ALA A 231 7.96 -4.13 11.96
N MET A 232 7.25 -4.85 11.11
CA MET A 232 7.58 -6.22 10.73
C MET A 232 7.68 -6.34 9.22
N ILE A 233 8.80 -6.86 8.75
CA ILE A 233 8.90 -7.32 7.34
C ILE A 233 8.58 -8.81 7.27
N MET A 234 7.81 -9.20 6.27
CA MET A 234 7.41 -10.59 6.11
C MET A 234 8.61 -11.49 5.76
N SER A 235 8.75 -12.65 6.40
CA SER A 235 9.86 -13.58 6.14
C SER A 235 9.89 -14.14 4.71
N ASN A 236 8.77 -14.08 4.00
CA ASN A 236 8.67 -14.42 2.56
C ASN A 236 9.05 -13.26 1.63
N SER A 237 9.38 -12.09 2.15
CA SER A 237 9.87 -10.96 1.34
C SER A 237 11.06 -11.40 0.46
N GLN A 238 11.10 -10.90 -0.76
CA GLN A 238 12.24 -11.07 -1.67
C GLN A 238 13.18 -9.85 -1.63
N ASP A 239 12.84 -8.85 -0.83
CA ASP A 239 13.60 -7.62 -0.66
C ASP A 239 14.59 -7.77 0.50
N GLU A 240 15.83 -8.14 0.18
CA GLU A 240 16.88 -8.37 1.17
C GLU A 240 17.31 -7.07 1.89
N GLU A 241 17.15 -5.92 1.25
CA GLU A 241 17.42 -4.62 1.89
C GLU A 241 16.40 -4.37 3.00
N MET A 242 15.12 -4.54 2.71
CA MET A 242 14.05 -4.42 3.69
C MET A 242 14.21 -5.45 4.83
N LYS A 243 14.55 -6.70 4.53
CA LYS A 243 14.80 -7.74 5.54
C LYS A 243 15.98 -7.40 6.46
N SER A 244 16.96 -6.65 5.97
CA SER A 244 18.09 -6.20 6.79
C SER A 244 17.74 -5.00 7.69
N LYS A 245 16.79 -4.17 7.29
CA LYS A 245 16.36 -2.95 8.01
C LYS A 245 15.37 -3.22 9.13
N PHE A 246 14.48 -4.20 8.95
CA PHE A 246 13.35 -4.42 9.84
C PHE A 246 13.38 -5.78 10.50
N LYS A 247 12.65 -5.92 11.61
CA LYS A 247 12.45 -7.22 12.26
C LYS A 247 11.64 -8.12 11.33
N ASN A 248 12.17 -9.31 11.04
CA ASN A 248 11.50 -10.29 10.21
C ASN A 248 10.44 -11.06 11.00
N THR A 249 9.30 -11.37 10.35
CA THR A 249 8.33 -12.29 10.95
C THR A 249 8.94 -13.69 11.07
N LYS A 250 8.59 -14.42 12.13
CA LYS A 250 9.08 -15.78 12.37
C LYS A 250 8.66 -16.79 11.30
N TYR A 251 7.48 -16.56 10.71
CA TYR A 251 6.89 -17.41 9.67
C TYR A 251 6.36 -16.53 8.53
N PRO A 252 6.22 -17.10 7.31
CA PRO A 252 5.64 -16.37 6.19
C PRO A 252 4.13 -16.19 6.31
N TYR A 253 3.59 -15.18 5.64
CA TYR A 253 2.16 -14.94 5.43
C TYR A 253 1.30 -15.02 6.70
N TYR A 254 0.17 -15.71 6.63
CA TYR A 254 -0.87 -15.82 7.67
C TYR A 254 -0.32 -16.26 9.04
N LYS A 255 0.62 -17.23 9.05
CA LYS A 255 1.23 -17.71 10.30
C LYS A 255 2.14 -16.67 10.93
N GLY A 256 2.85 -15.89 10.12
CA GLY A 256 3.68 -14.78 10.60
C GLY A 256 2.82 -13.70 11.24
N ILE A 257 1.78 -13.25 10.53
CA ILE A 257 0.83 -12.27 11.05
C ILE A 257 0.19 -12.76 12.36
N TYR A 258 -0.37 -13.99 12.35
CA TYR A 258 -0.97 -14.60 13.56
C TYR A 258 -0.05 -14.55 14.77
N THR A 259 1.20 -15.00 14.59
CA THR A 259 2.16 -15.10 15.68
C THR A 259 2.46 -13.72 16.29
N HIS A 260 2.78 -12.74 15.45
CA HIS A 260 3.20 -11.42 15.94
C HIS A 260 2.03 -10.54 16.40
N VAL A 261 0.85 -10.69 15.81
CA VAL A 261 -0.37 -10.02 16.32
C VAL A 261 -0.72 -10.56 17.70
N ARG A 262 -0.65 -11.87 17.91
CA ARG A 262 -0.91 -12.46 19.22
C ARG A 262 0.08 -11.97 20.27
N GLU A 263 1.38 -12.00 19.96
CA GLU A 263 2.42 -11.44 20.84
C GLU A 263 2.15 -9.97 21.16
N PHE A 264 1.83 -9.15 20.17
CA PHE A 264 1.56 -7.71 20.33
C PHE A 264 0.35 -7.41 21.23
N ILE A 265 -0.68 -8.25 21.20
CA ILE A 265 -1.87 -8.08 22.04
C ILE A 265 -1.66 -8.63 23.46
N GLU A 266 -0.85 -9.69 23.64
CA GLU A 266 -0.60 -10.34 24.95
C GLU A 266 0.46 -9.59 25.80
N TYR A 267 1.20 -8.63 25.25
CA TYR A 267 2.29 -7.89 25.93
C TYR A 267 1.80 -6.78 26.89
N GLU A 268 0.63 -6.98 27.53
CA GLU A 268 0.18 -6.21 28.71
C GLU A 268 -0.01 -7.12 29.93
#